data_6726a22aa0826e8cf35bd30b0b2f6f7a
#
_entry.id   6726a22aa0826e8cf35bd30b0b2f6f7a
#
_cell.length_a   1.000
_cell.length_b   1.000
_cell.length_c   1.000
_cell.angle_alpha   90.00
_cell.angle_beta   90.00
_cell.angle_gamma   90.00
#
_symmetry.space_group_name_H-M   'P 1'
#
loop_
_entity.id
_entity.type
_entity.pdbx_description
1 polymer ?
#
loop_
_entity_poly.entity_id
_entity_poly.type
_entity_poly.pdbx_seq_one_letter_code
_entity_poly.pdbx_strand_id
1 'polypeptide(L)'
;MKTDDTFGKKLAVLMTCHNRREKTLRCLTSLFSCRPEAGLELSVYLVDDGSSDGTGDAVRQAYPSVSVIRGDGTLFWNRGMRKAWEDALKKNADFYLWLNDDTVLYPSALVHLLEASRQMEHLAVICGSTCGPGTDEWTYGGMSGGKPVIPDGTLQE
;
A
#
# COMPACT_ATOMS: atom_id res chain seq x y z
N MET A 1 -19.53 13.23 -19.35
CA MET A 1 -18.15 13.45 -18.79
C MET A 1 -18.24 13.02 -17.34
N LYS A 2 -17.72 11.83 -16.97
CA LYS A 2 -17.59 11.49 -15.54
C LYS A 2 -16.55 12.45 -14.96
N THR A 3 -16.95 13.28 -14.02
CA THR A 3 -16.01 14.10 -13.23
C THR A 3 -15.04 13.14 -12.55
N ASP A 4 -13.75 13.43 -12.68
CA ASP A 4 -12.69 12.69 -12.00
C ASP A 4 -12.88 12.86 -10.50
N ASP A 5 -13.49 11.86 -9.86
CA ASP A 5 -13.88 11.88 -8.44
C ASP A 5 -12.68 11.82 -7.48
N THR A 6 -11.48 11.59 -8.01
CA THR A 6 -10.24 11.56 -7.23
C THR A 6 -9.47 12.89 -7.26
N PHE A 7 -9.90 13.87 -8.03
CA PHE A 7 -9.23 15.17 -8.10
C PHE A 7 -9.26 15.88 -6.74
N GLY A 8 -8.07 16.23 -6.25
CA GLY A 8 -7.89 16.83 -4.93
C GLY A 8 -8.04 15.90 -3.74
N LYS A 9 -8.23 14.58 -3.98
CA LYS A 9 -8.25 13.56 -2.94
C LYS A 9 -6.87 13.17 -2.47
N LYS A 10 -6.78 12.66 -1.24
CA LYS A 10 -5.53 12.26 -0.58
C LYS A 10 -5.52 10.77 -0.31
N LEU A 11 -4.46 10.10 -0.78
CA LEU A 11 -4.19 8.71 -0.48
C LEU A 11 -3.02 8.61 0.49
N ALA A 12 -3.24 8.06 1.67
CA ALA A 12 -2.21 7.70 2.62
C ALA A 12 -1.82 6.24 2.46
N VAL A 13 -0.55 5.98 2.13
CA VAL A 13 0.02 4.63 2.07
C VAL A 13 0.70 4.32 3.40
N LEU A 14 0.29 3.23 4.03
CA LEU A 14 0.75 2.79 5.34
C LEU A 14 1.62 1.57 5.17
N MET A 15 2.83 1.62 5.71
CA MET A 15 3.82 0.55 5.61
C MET A 15 4.54 0.33 6.94
N THR A 16 5.03 -0.88 7.16
CA THR A 16 6.00 -1.18 8.24
C THR A 16 7.07 -2.11 7.69
N CYS A 17 8.31 -1.93 8.17
CA CYS A 17 9.45 -2.76 7.79
C CYS A 17 10.34 -3.07 9.00
N HIS A 18 11.12 -4.14 8.90
CA HIS A 18 12.19 -4.48 9.82
C HIS A 18 13.26 -5.30 9.11
N ASN A 19 14.48 -4.76 8.98
CA ASN A 19 15.63 -5.42 8.33
C ASN A 19 15.31 -5.94 6.91
N ARG A 20 14.72 -5.09 6.06
CA ARG A 20 14.29 -5.44 4.69
C ARG A 20 14.63 -4.36 3.66
N ARG A 21 15.82 -3.76 3.79
CA ARG A 21 16.26 -2.61 2.99
C ARG A 21 15.96 -2.75 1.49
N GLU A 22 16.43 -3.82 0.85
CA GLU A 22 16.24 -4.00 -0.60
C GLU A 22 14.77 -4.17 -1.00
N LYS A 23 14.02 -4.96 -0.22
CA LYS A 23 12.59 -5.19 -0.48
C LYS A 23 11.80 -3.91 -0.32
N THR A 24 12.01 -3.18 0.76
CA THR A 24 11.36 -1.90 1.05
C THR A 24 11.64 -0.86 -0.04
N LEU A 25 12.88 -0.71 -0.48
CA LEU A 25 13.24 0.20 -1.56
C LEU A 25 12.60 -0.21 -2.90
N ARG A 26 12.57 -1.51 -3.22
CA ARG A 26 11.92 -2.02 -4.42
C ARG A 26 10.40 -1.80 -4.39
N CYS A 27 9.76 -2.02 -3.25
CA CYS A 27 8.33 -1.72 -3.05
C CYS A 27 8.05 -0.23 -3.30
N LEU A 28 8.81 0.66 -2.68
CA LEU A 28 8.67 2.11 -2.86
C LEU A 28 8.93 2.54 -4.32
N THR A 29 9.94 1.95 -4.98
CA THR A 29 10.19 2.20 -6.40
C THR A 29 8.96 1.86 -7.24
N SER A 30 8.34 0.70 -7.01
CA SER A 30 7.14 0.30 -7.74
C SER A 30 5.94 1.19 -7.42
N LEU A 31 5.76 1.58 -6.16
CA LEU A 31 4.70 2.49 -5.72
C LEU A 31 4.79 3.86 -6.41
N PHE A 32 5.98 4.47 -6.39
CA PHE A 32 6.19 5.77 -7.03
C PHE A 32 6.23 5.72 -8.57
N SER A 33 6.36 4.53 -9.14
CA SER A 33 6.20 4.29 -10.59
C SER A 33 4.73 4.12 -11.00
N CYS A 34 3.83 3.86 -10.07
CA CYS A 34 2.40 3.90 -10.35
C CYS A 34 2.01 5.33 -10.75
N ARG A 35 1.18 5.43 -11.79
CA ARG A 35 0.63 6.71 -12.24
C ARG A 35 -0.83 6.79 -11.77
N PRO A 36 -1.07 7.30 -10.56
CA PRO A 36 -2.43 7.55 -10.12
C PRO A 36 -3.10 8.58 -11.05
N GLU A 37 -4.41 8.64 -10.99
CA GLU A 37 -5.18 9.66 -11.71
C GLU A 37 -4.67 11.07 -11.37
N ALA A 38 -4.79 11.99 -12.32
CA ALA A 38 -4.34 13.37 -12.15
C ALA A 38 -5.03 14.01 -10.94
N GLY A 39 -4.26 14.66 -10.08
CA GLY A 39 -4.79 15.36 -8.91
C GLY A 39 -4.92 14.53 -7.64
N LEU A 40 -4.56 13.25 -7.62
CA LEU A 40 -4.46 12.48 -6.37
C LEU A 40 -3.16 12.82 -5.64
N GLU A 41 -3.26 13.28 -4.40
CA GLU A 41 -2.11 13.53 -3.52
C GLU A 41 -1.71 12.22 -2.82
N LEU A 42 -0.47 11.77 -3.04
CA LEU A 42 0.09 10.57 -2.42
C LEU A 42 0.99 10.95 -1.24
N SER A 43 0.71 10.40 -0.05
CA SER A 43 1.56 10.50 1.13
C SER A 43 1.90 9.11 1.66
N VAL A 44 3.17 8.86 2.00
CA VAL A 44 3.63 7.56 2.47
C VAL A 44 4.12 7.66 3.92
N TYR A 45 3.63 6.79 4.77
CA TYR A 45 3.98 6.64 6.18
C TYR A 45 4.59 5.27 6.39
N LEU A 46 5.91 5.22 6.60
CA LEU A 46 6.67 3.99 6.83
C LEU A 46 7.15 3.93 8.27
N VAL A 47 6.73 2.92 9.01
CA VAL A 47 7.31 2.59 10.31
C VAL A 47 8.51 1.67 10.08
N ASP A 48 9.70 2.17 10.40
CA ASP A 48 10.92 1.37 10.49
C ASP A 48 11.04 0.83 11.92
N ASP A 49 10.64 -0.42 12.13
CA ASP A 49 10.57 -1.04 13.46
C ASP A 49 11.95 -1.53 13.91
N GLY A 50 12.84 -0.57 14.17
CA GLY A 50 14.15 -0.84 14.74
C GLY A 50 15.11 -1.59 13.82
N SER A 51 15.10 -1.33 12.51
CA SER A 51 16.05 -1.94 11.56
C SER A 51 17.50 -1.58 11.91
N SER A 52 18.36 -2.59 11.84
CA SER A 52 19.82 -2.47 12.01
C SER A 52 20.59 -2.49 10.68
N ASP A 53 19.93 -2.81 9.56
CA ASP A 53 20.51 -2.91 8.22
C ASP A 53 20.54 -1.58 7.45
N GLY A 54 20.15 -0.47 8.11
CA GLY A 54 20.07 0.85 7.50
C GLY A 54 18.86 1.09 6.62
N THR A 55 17.80 0.28 6.72
CA THR A 55 16.57 0.43 5.92
C THR A 55 16.00 1.85 6.02
N GLY A 56 15.77 2.36 7.25
CA GLY A 56 15.15 3.67 7.43
C GLY A 56 15.97 4.82 6.87
N ASP A 57 17.29 4.78 6.99
CA ASP A 57 18.20 5.81 6.46
C ASP A 57 18.24 5.76 4.93
N ALA A 58 18.27 4.56 4.35
CA ALA A 58 18.22 4.39 2.89
C ALA A 58 16.90 4.93 2.30
N VAL A 59 15.77 4.72 2.99
CA VAL A 59 14.48 5.28 2.56
C VAL A 59 14.48 6.80 2.65
N ARG A 60 14.94 7.40 3.76
CA ARG A 60 15.03 8.86 3.89
C ARG A 60 15.89 9.50 2.81
N GLN A 61 16.98 8.83 2.45
CA GLN A 61 17.89 9.30 1.40
C GLN A 61 17.26 9.20 0.00
N ALA A 62 16.65 8.06 -0.33
CA ALA A 62 16.11 7.80 -1.67
C ALA A 62 14.74 8.48 -1.89
N TYR A 63 13.94 8.61 -0.84
CA TYR A 63 12.56 9.13 -0.88
C TYR A 63 12.31 10.15 0.23
N PRO A 64 12.81 11.39 0.11
CA PRO A 64 12.67 12.42 1.15
C PRO A 64 11.21 12.80 1.48
N SER A 65 10.26 12.50 0.58
CA SER A 65 8.82 12.73 0.79
C SER A 65 8.16 11.66 1.67
N VAL A 66 8.83 10.53 1.94
CA VAL A 66 8.30 9.47 2.80
C VAL A 66 8.48 9.85 4.27
N SER A 67 7.38 9.83 5.03
CA SER A 67 7.41 9.99 6.48
C SER A 67 7.92 8.71 7.13
N VAL A 68 9.23 8.66 7.47
CA VAL A 68 9.83 7.50 8.13
C VAL A 68 9.75 7.66 9.66
N ILE A 69 8.90 6.84 10.27
CA ILE A 69 8.61 6.81 11.71
C ILE A 69 9.47 5.72 12.35
N ARG A 70 10.21 6.04 13.40
CA ARG A 70 11.04 5.05 14.09
C ARG A 70 10.21 4.24 15.09
N GLY A 71 10.32 2.91 14.99
CA GLY A 71 9.88 1.94 15.99
C GLY A 71 11.04 1.53 16.91
N ASP A 72 10.76 0.70 17.89
CA ASP A 72 11.70 0.19 18.89
C ASP A 72 12.14 -1.26 18.66
N GLY A 73 11.66 -1.90 17.60
CA GLY A 73 11.92 -3.29 17.26
C GLY A 73 10.93 -4.29 17.88
N THR A 74 9.89 -3.79 18.56
CA THR A 74 8.89 -4.63 19.24
C THR A 74 7.48 -4.46 18.71
N LEU A 75 7.30 -3.64 17.68
CA LEU A 75 5.98 -3.33 17.12
C LEU A 75 5.44 -4.47 16.25
N PHE A 76 6.30 -5.16 15.53
CA PHE A 76 5.91 -6.13 14.52
C PHE A 76 4.93 -5.53 13.50
N TRP A 77 4.33 -6.37 12.66
CA TRP A 77 3.48 -5.87 11.58
C TRP A 77 2.26 -5.09 12.08
N ASN A 78 1.48 -5.65 13.00
CA ASN A 78 0.20 -5.07 13.42
C ASN A 78 0.37 -3.70 14.11
N ARG A 79 1.25 -3.64 15.13
CA ARG A 79 1.48 -2.38 15.86
C ARG A 79 2.22 -1.34 15.01
N GLY A 80 3.09 -1.80 14.10
CA GLY A 80 3.74 -0.94 13.12
C GLY A 80 2.74 -0.28 12.18
N MET A 81 1.84 -1.06 11.57
CA MET A 81 0.78 -0.54 10.70
C MET A 81 -0.17 0.40 11.44
N ARG A 82 -0.55 0.06 12.68
CA ARG A 82 -1.36 0.94 13.53
C ARG A 82 -0.67 2.28 13.77
N LYS A 83 0.63 2.28 14.08
CA LYS A 83 1.42 3.50 14.31
C LYS A 83 1.50 4.36 13.05
N ALA A 84 1.69 3.75 11.87
CA ALA A 84 1.64 4.46 10.59
C ALA A 84 0.26 5.11 10.38
N TRP A 85 -0.81 4.38 10.70
CA TRP A 85 -2.17 4.88 10.57
C TRP A 85 -2.46 6.05 11.52
N GLU A 86 -2.06 5.96 12.80
CA GLU A 86 -2.20 7.04 13.77
C GLU A 86 -1.54 8.35 13.32
N ASP A 87 -0.41 8.25 12.61
CA ASP A 87 0.27 9.43 12.02
C ASP A 87 -0.47 9.94 10.78
N ALA A 88 -0.93 9.06 9.90
CA ALA A 88 -1.67 9.42 8.70
C ALA A 88 -3.01 10.11 9.02
N LEU A 89 -3.71 9.66 10.05
CA LEU A 89 -4.99 10.27 10.50
C LEU A 89 -4.87 11.75 10.82
N LYS A 90 -3.71 12.24 11.24
CA LYS A 90 -3.47 13.66 11.52
C LYS A 90 -3.54 14.55 10.27
N LYS A 91 -3.49 13.96 9.08
CA LYS A 91 -3.49 14.67 7.78
C LYS A 91 -4.80 14.54 7.00
N ASN A 92 -5.80 13.86 7.58
CA ASN A 92 -7.14 13.69 7.00
C ASN A 92 -7.10 13.20 5.55
N ALA A 93 -6.54 12.00 5.33
CA ALA A 93 -6.58 11.37 4.01
C ALA A 93 -8.00 10.84 3.71
N ASP A 94 -8.36 10.86 2.41
CA ASP A 94 -9.63 10.31 1.93
C ASP A 94 -9.58 8.78 1.79
N PHE A 95 -8.38 8.27 1.44
CA PHE A 95 -8.13 6.83 1.26
C PHE A 95 -6.89 6.39 2.05
N TYR A 96 -6.93 5.14 2.50
CA TYR A 96 -5.82 4.50 3.20
C TYR A 96 -5.46 3.19 2.49
N LEU A 97 -4.21 3.07 2.02
CA LEU A 97 -3.68 1.84 1.44
C LEU A 97 -2.73 1.18 2.44
N TRP A 98 -3.06 -0.03 2.87
CA TRP A 98 -2.14 -0.88 3.62
C TRP A 98 -1.28 -1.64 2.63
N LEU A 99 0.03 -1.40 2.66
CA LEU A 99 0.98 -1.96 1.72
C LEU A 99 2.10 -2.68 2.46
N ASN A 100 2.29 -3.96 2.16
CA ASN A 100 3.44 -4.70 2.68
C ASN A 100 4.73 -4.23 2.00
N ASP A 101 5.81 -4.17 2.77
CA ASP A 101 7.12 -3.68 2.34
C ASP A 101 7.85 -4.56 1.33
N ASP A 102 7.31 -5.74 1.00
CA ASP A 102 7.83 -6.68 0.01
C ASP A 102 6.93 -6.86 -1.23
N THR A 103 5.90 -6.06 -1.36
CA THR A 103 5.02 -6.05 -2.53
C THR A 103 5.64 -5.24 -3.67
N VAL A 104 5.54 -5.75 -4.90
CA VAL A 104 5.86 -5.00 -6.12
C VAL A 104 4.56 -4.70 -6.86
N LEU A 105 4.23 -3.43 -6.99
CA LEU A 105 3.00 -2.98 -7.62
C LEU A 105 3.16 -2.93 -9.15
N TYR A 106 2.14 -3.38 -9.87
CA TYR A 106 2.03 -3.09 -11.30
C TYR A 106 1.73 -1.59 -11.52
N PRO A 107 2.17 -1.00 -12.65
CA PRO A 107 2.00 0.44 -12.90
C PRO A 107 0.55 0.94 -12.83
N SER A 108 -0.43 0.09 -13.12
CA SER A 108 -1.87 0.40 -13.06
C SER A 108 -2.53 0.03 -11.73
N ALA A 109 -1.81 -0.51 -10.76
CA ALA A 109 -2.42 -1.06 -9.54
C ALA A 109 -3.26 -0.03 -8.76
N LEU A 110 -2.74 1.18 -8.57
CA LEU A 110 -3.49 2.24 -7.86
C LEU A 110 -4.75 2.67 -8.62
N VAL A 111 -4.67 2.74 -9.95
CA VAL A 111 -5.83 3.07 -10.79
C VAL A 111 -6.93 2.02 -10.63
N HIS A 112 -6.58 0.73 -10.70
CA HIS A 112 -7.56 -0.35 -10.54
C HIS A 112 -8.16 -0.40 -9.14
N LEU A 113 -7.36 -0.19 -8.09
CA LEU A 113 -7.87 -0.14 -6.71
C LEU A 113 -8.85 1.02 -6.50
N LEU A 114 -8.54 2.21 -7.02
CA LEU A 114 -9.42 3.37 -6.92
C LEU A 114 -10.69 3.19 -7.76
N GLU A 115 -10.58 2.60 -8.96
CA GLU A 115 -11.76 2.30 -9.78
C GLU A 115 -12.68 1.29 -9.10
N ALA A 116 -12.14 0.21 -8.52
CA ALA A 116 -12.92 -0.74 -7.74
C ALA A 116 -13.58 -0.07 -6.52
N SER A 117 -12.88 0.82 -5.82
CA SER A 117 -13.44 1.60 -4.71
C SER A 117 -14.60 2.50 -5.19
N ARG A 118 -14.45 3.15 -6.35
CA ARG A 118 -15.48 4.00 -6.94
C ARG A 118 -16.75 3.20 -7.30
N GLN A 119 -16.60 2.00 -7.85
CA GLN A 119 -17.72 1.11 -8.15
C GLN A 119 -18.50 0.70 -6.89
N MET A 120 -17.86 0.71 -5.75
CA MET A 120 -18.45 0.45 -4.44
C MET A 120 -18.81 1.75 -3.68
N GLU A 121 -18.92 2.88 -4.38
CA GLU A 121 -19.24 4.20 -3.79
C GLU A 121 -18.29 4.58 -2.63
N HIS A 122 -17.06 4.06 -2.62
CA HIS A 122 -16.06 4.22 -1.56
C HIS A 122 -16.49 3.67 -0.18
N LEU A 123 -17.46 2.78 -0.13
CA LEU A 123 -18.01 2.19 1.10
C LEU A 123 -17.51 0.75 1.35
N ALA A 124 -16.38 0.36 0.75
CA ALA A 124 -15.84 -0.99 0.86
C ALA A 124 -14.35 -1.00 1.16
N VAL A 125 -13.88 -2.11 1.70
CA VAL A 125 -12.45 -2.46 1.76
C VAL A 125 -12.12 -3.20 0.46
N ILE A 126 -11.21 -2.63 -0.33
CA ILE A 126 -10.76 -3.22 -1.60
C ILE A 126 -9.44 -3.95 -1.35
N CYS A 127 -9.38 -5.21 -1.76
CA CYS A 127 -8.17 -6.01 -1.70
C CYS A 127 -7.58 -6.18 -3.10
N GLY A 128 -6.30 -5.88 -3.24
CA GLY A 128 -5.55 -6.14 -4.47
C GLY A 128 -5.24 -7.64 -4.61
N SER A 129 -5.34 -8.14 -5.83
CA SER A 129 -4.89 -9.48 -6.15
C SER A 129 -3.38 -9.55 -6.29
N THR A 130 -2.77 -10.68 -5.91
CA THR A 130 -1.32 -10.89 -5.99
C THR A 130 -0.96 -12.10 -6.83
N CYS A 131 0.17 -12.00 -7.53
CA CYS A 131 0.79 -13.13 -8.24
C CYS A 131 2.09 -13.53 -7.56
N GLY A 132 2.52 -14.76 -7.79
CA GLY A 132 3.84 -15.22 -7.37
C GLY A 132 4.96 -14.45 -8.08
N PRO A 133 6.15 -14.30 -7.48
CA PRO A 133 7.28 -13.62 -8.10
C PRO A 133 7.67 -14.28 -9.44
N GLY A 134 7.61 -13.52 -10.54
CA GLY A 134 7.99 -14.00 -11.87
C GLY A 134 7.02 -14.99 -12.51
N THR A 135 5.81 -15.12 -11.99
CA THR A 135 4.72 -15.94 -12.55
C THR A 135 3.47 -15.11 -12.74
N ASP A 136 2.58 -15.58 -13.63
CA ASP A 136 1.22 -15.03 -13.76
C ASP A 136 0.21 -15.84 -12.91
N GLU A 137 0.69 -16.72 -12.05
CA GLU A 137 -0.16 -17.49 -11.17
C GLU A 137 -0.66 -16.64 -10.00
N TRP A 138 -1.96 -16.54 -9.90
CA TRP A 138 -2.62 -15.81 -8.81
C TRP A 138 -2.45 -16.55 -7.47
N THR A 139 -1.93 -15.84 -6.48
CA THR A 139 -1.69 -16.41 -5.14
C THR A 139 -2.70 -15.94 -4.12
N TYR A 140 -3.32 -14.78 -4.35
CA TYR A 140 -4.33 -14.22 -3.47
C TYR A 140 -5.20 -13.19 -4.21
N GLY A 141 -6.51 -13.24 -4.02
CA GLY A 141 -7.47 -12.31 -4.61
C GLY A 141 -8.51 -11.79 -3.62
N GLY A 142 -8.29 -12.02 -2.32
CA GLY A 142 -9.25 -11.67 -1.28
C GLY A 142 -10.08 -12.85 -0.82
N MET A 143 -11.12 -12.55 -0.03
CA MET A 143 -12.03 -13.54 0.56
C MET A 143 -13.49 -13.12 0.32
N SER A 144 -14.35 -14.04 -0.02
CA SER A 144 -15.80 -13.84 -0.08
C SER A 144 -16.51 -15.04 0.55
N GLY A 145 -17.43 -14.76 1.49
CA GLY A 145 -18.16 -15.81 2.19
C GLY A 145 -17.25 -16.80 2.95
N GLY A 146 -16.05 -16.35 3.39
CA GLY A 146 -15.06 -17.20 4.06
C GLY A 146 -14.20 -18.09 3.13
N LYS A 147 -14.33 -17.94 1.81
CA LYS A 147 -13.53 -18.65 0.81
C LYS A 147 -12.62 -17.69 0.04
N PRO A 148 -11.42 -18.11 -0.36
CA PRO A 148 -10.55 -17.35 -1.26
C PRO A 148 -11.26 -17.06 -2.60
N VAL A 149 -11.00 -15.88 -3.15
CA VAL A 149 -11.50 -15.46 -4.47
C VAL A 149 -10.32 -15.25 -5.39
N ILE A 150 -10.38 -15.78 -6.59
CA ILE A 150 -9.45 -15.44 -7.67
C ILE A 150 -9.94 -14.22 -8.45
N PRO A 151 -9.08 -13.53 -9.21
CA PRO A 151 -9.40 -12.24 -9.83
C PRO A 151 -10.57 -12.22 -10.81
N ASP A 152 -10.96 -13.35 -11.35
CA ASP A 152 -12.14 -13.47 -12.23
C ASP A 152 -13.48 -13.53 -11.46
N GLY A 153 -13.43 -13.43 -10.12
CA GLY A 153 -14.60 -13.48 -9.25
C GLY A 153 -15.08 -14.90 -8.91
N THR A 154 -14.40 -15.94 -9.37
CA THR A 154 -14.75 -17.32 -9.00
C THR A 154 -14.26 -17.64 -7.60
N LEU A 155 -15.04 -18.40 -6.83
CA LEU A 155 -14.63 -18.93 -5.54
C LEU A 155 -13.78 -20.17 -5.78
N GLN A 156 -12.65 -20.29 -5.07
CA GLN A 156 -11.92 -21.56 -5.01
C GLN A 156 -12.72 -22.54 -4.17
N GLU A 157 -12.96 -23.73 -4.72
CA GLU A 157 -13.65 -24.84 -4.03
C GLU A 157 -12.83 -25.43 -2.88
#